data_8b1b571a90b3cee52591bb731a11afb1
#
_entry.id   8b1b571a90b3cee52591bb731a11afb1
#
_cell.length_a   1.000
_cell.length_b   1.000
_cell.length_c   1.000
_cell.angle_alpha   90.00
_cell.angle_beta   90.00
_cell.angle_gamma   90.00
#
_symmetry.space_group_name_H-M   'P 1'
#
loop_
_entity.id
_entity.type
_entity.pdbx_description
1 polymer ?
#
loop_
_entity_poly.entity_id
_entity_poly.type
_entity_poly.pdbx_seq_one_letter_code
_entity_poly.pdbx_strand_id
1 'polypeptide(L)'
;KEYSNRLPYLLKVLDVREPLSIQVHPTLEQARAGYDREERENVPANLRNYKDNNHKPELMLALSDFYLLHGFAHRETAIKNLSRFATTKELAKKYEKDGVNKFVSYIFGLSKEALDMILVPIVDENKGDYLASKISRRDPLFWLVRAGLRARECGQNLDAGLVMVLIMNLMYVKEGDVVFQGAGIPHAYLEGQNIELMANSDNVIRGGLTPKLVDVKELLKIVKFEEITPKTLVAAKTADGGEEYNVPVKDFRLTKYVLKPNQKCTVPKDKSACSWLAIIGEFKLDENN
;
A
#
# COMPACT_ATOMS: atom_id res chain seq x y z
N LYS A 1 16.55 15.42 -20.72
CA LYS A 1 17.81 14.62 -20.74
C LYS A 1 18.04 13.85 -19.42
N GLU A 2 17.37 14.26 -18.32
CA GLU A 2 17.55 13.64 -17.00
C GLU A 2 16.97 12.20 -16.92
N TYR A 3 16.00 11.85 -17.73
CA TYR A 3 15.30 10.55 -17.70
C TYR A 3 15.63 9.62 -18.89
N SER A 4 16.68 9.91 -19.66
CA SER A 4 17.26 8.99 -20.65
C SER A 4 16.24 8.23 -21.52
N ASN A 5 15.23 8.91 -22.08
CA ASN A 5 14.13 8.33 -22.88
C ASN A 5 13.16 7.41 -22.09
N ARG A 6 13.16 7.46 -20.76
CA ARG A 6 12.17 6.78 -19.94
C ARG A 6 11.10 7.76 -19.46
N LEU A 7 9.83 7.33 -19.44
CA LEU A 7 8.80 8.03 -18.70
C LEU A 7 9.12 7.93 -17.20
N PRO A 8 9.28 9.05 -16.46
CA PRO A 8 9.74 8.99 -15.08
C PRO A 8 8.69 8.46 -14.10
N TYR A 9 7.40 8.55 -14.45
CA TYR A 9 6.29 8.14 -13.59
C TYR A 9 5.24 7.34 -14.37
N LEU A 10 4.38 6.65 -13.61
CA LEU A 10 3.15 6.06 -14.09
C LEU A 10 1.97 6.69 -13.36
N LEU A 11 0.89 6.96 -14.10
CA LEU A 11 -0.39 7.46 -13.60
C LEU A 11 -1.46 6.42 -13.88
N LYS A 12 -2.20 6.01 -12.85
CA LYS A 12 -3.26 5.01 -12.95
C LYS A 12 -4.52 5.50 -12.23
N VAL A 13 -5.67 5.07 -12.72
CA VAL A 13 -6.93 5.13 -11.98
C VAL A 13 -7.25 3.71 -11.54
N LEU A 14 -7.42 3.50 -10.26
CA LEU A 14 -7.70 2.19 -9.68
C LEU A 14 -9.10 2.18 -9.05
N ASP A 15 -9.81 1.08 -9.26
CA ASP A 15 -11.07 0.76 -8.58
C ASP A 15 -10.86 -0.55 -7.80
N VAL A 16 -10.62 -0.40 -6.50
CA VAL A 16 -10.25 -1.49 -5.60
C VAL A 16 -11.50 -2.02 -4.94
N ARG A 17 -11.95 -3.19 -5.36
CA ARG A 17 -13.11 -3.87 -4.79
C ARG A 17 -12.75 -4.85 -3.69
N GLU A 18 -11.61 -5.53 -3.83
CA GLU A 18 -11.13 -6.55 -2.89
C GLU A 18 -9.72 -6.17 -2.38
N PRO A 19 -9.36 -6.53 -1.14
CA PRO A 19 -8.03 -6.28 -0.61
C PRO A 19 -6.93 -6.75 -1.56
N LEU A 20 -6.03 -5.84 -1.89
CA LEU A 20 -4.81 -6.14 -2.64
C LEU A 20 -3.75 -6.70 -1.68
N SER A 21 -2.72 -7.35 -2.26
CA SER A 21 -1.61 -7.86 -1.46
C SER A 21 -0.92 -6.76 -0.66
N ILE A 22 -0.46 -7.08 0.54
CA ILE A 22 0.49 -6.22 1.26
C ILE A 22 1.77 -6.15 0.45
N GLN A 23 2.28 -4.94 0.24
CA GLN A 23 3.45 -4.64 -0.56
C GLN A 23 4.44 -3.79 0.22
N VAL A 24 5.70 -3.95 -0.13
CA VAL A 24 6.80 -3.08 0.30
C VAL A 24 7.66 -2.77 -0.90
N HIS A 25 8.07 -1.52 -1.05
CA HIS A 25 8.94 -1.10 -2.14
C HIS A 25 10.34 -0.78 -1.65
N PRO A 26 11.38 -1.16 -2.42
CA PRO A 26 12.76 -0.91 -2.04
C PRO A 26 13.13 0.58 -2.18
N THR A 27 14.19 1.01 -1.50
CA THR A 27 14.89 2.24 -1.85
C THR A 27 15.58 2.09 -3.21
N LEU A 28 16.00 3.20 -3.82
CA LEU A 28 16.73 3.15 -5.09
C LEU A 28 18.02 2.31 -5.00
N GLU A 29 18.74 2.42 -3.88
CA GLU A 29 19.95 1.64 -3.63
C GLU A 29 19.64 0.14 -3.52
N GLN A 30 18.61 -0.21 -2.74
CA GLN A 30 18.16 -1.60 -2.59
C GLN A 30 17.65 -2.17 -3.92
N ALA A 31 16.93 -1.38 -4.72
CA ALA A 31 16.45 -1.81 -6.03
C ALA A 31 17.59 -2.14 -6.98
N ARG A 32 18.61 -1.28 -7.06
CA ARG A 32 19.80 -1.51 -7.88
C ARG A 32 20.56 -2.75 -7.44
N ALA A 33 20.88 -2.84 -6.15
CA ALA A 33 21.60 -3.98 -5.61
C ALA A 33 20.84 -5.31 -5.77
N GLY A 34 19.50 -5.26 -5.59
CA GLY A 34 18.64 -6.42 -5.77
C GLY A 34 18.54 -6.86 -7.23
N TYR A 35 18.34 -5.92 -8.14
CA TYR A 35 18.31 -6.18 -9.57
C TYR A 35 19.62 -6.78 -10.07
N ASP A 36 20.76 -6.16 -9.76
CA ASP A 36 22.09 -6.64 -10.16
C ASP A 36 22.39 -8.04 -9.59
N ARG A 37 21.90 -8.34 -8.39
CA ARG A 37 22.03 -9.67 -7.79
C ARG A 37 21.21 -10.70 -8.57
N GLU A 38 19.91 -10.43 -8.79
CA GLU A 38 19.02 -11.35 -9.49
C GLU A 38 19.41 -11.56 -10.97
N GLU A 39 20.00 -10.53 -11.62
CA GLU A 39 20.63 -10.67 -12.96
C GLU A 39 21.82 -11.63 -12.92
N ARG A 40 22.75 -11.47 -11.98
CA ARG A 40 23.94 -12.35 -11.85
C ARG A 40 23.57 -13.79 -11.51
N GLU A 41 22.54 -13.98 -10.70
CA GLU A 41 22.01 -15.28 -10.29
C GLU A 41 21.11 -15.91 -11.37
N ASN A 42 20.86 -15.25 -12.48
CA ASN A 42 19.95 -15.66 -13.55
C ASN A 42 18.58 -16.07 -13.05
N VAL A 43 18.03 -15.32 -12.08
CA VAL A 43 16.69 -15.60 -11.52
C VAL A 43 15.65 -15.47 -12.65
N PRO A 44 14.79 -16.47 -12.87
CA PRO A 44 13.74 -16.42 -13.87
C PRO A 44 12.81 -15.20 -13.69
N ALA A 45 12.45 -14.53 -14.77
CA ALA A 45 11.69 -13.27 -14.73
C ALA A 45 10.39 -13.34 -13.90
N ASN A 46 9.70 -14.48 -13.91
CA ASN A 46 8.47 -14.70 -13.15
C ASN A 46 8.70 -14.91 -11.63
N LEU A 47 9.94 -15.18 -11.21
CA LEU A 47 10.32 -15.37 -9.82
C LEU A 47 11.07 -14.16 -9.23
N ARG A 48 11.36 -13.14 -10.05
CA ARG A 48 12.10 -11.94 -9.61
C ARG A 48 11.26 -11.07 -8.68
N ASN A 49 11.90 -10.60 -7.63
CA ASN A 49 11.43 -9.49 -6.80
C ASN A 49 11.73 -8.15 -7.49
N TYR A 50 12.89 -8.06 -8.16
CA TYR A 50 13.38 -6.86 -8.82
C TYR A 50 13.31 -7.00 -10.34
N LYS A 51 12.26 -6.41 -10.93
CA LYS A 51 12.02 -6.43 -12.38
C LYS A 51 12.79 -5.35 -13.13
N ASP A 52 13.15 -4.30 -12.38
CA ASP A 52 13.96 -3.18 -12.84
C ASP A 52 14.83 -2.65 -11.68
N ASN A 53 15.75 -1.76 -12.01
CA ASN A 53 16.70 -1.18 -11.05
C ASN A 53 16.25 0.14 -10.45
N ASN A 54 14.93 0.44 -10.51
CA ASN A 54 14.37 1.68 -9.99
C ASN A 54 13.62 1.48 -8.67
N HIS A 55 13.49 2.54 -7.88
CA HIS A 55 12.61 2.56 -6.73
C HIS A 55 11.15 2.77 -7.16
N LYS A 56 10.22 2.53 -6.23
CA LYS A 56 8.80 2.67 -6.51
C LYS A 56 8.07 3.44 -5.39
N PRO A 57 8.44 4.69 -5.12
CA PRO A 57 7.59 5.53 -4.28
C PRO A 57 6.24 5.74 -4.98
N GLU A 58 5.18 5.77 -4.18
CA GLU A 58 3.81 5.91 -4.66
C GLU A 58 3.09 7.04 -3.90
N LEU A 59 2.19 7.70 -4.61
CA LEU A 59 1.24 8.65 -4.04
C LEU A 59 -0.14 8.24 -4.51
N MET A 60 -1.07 8.08 -3.57
CA MET A 60 -2.48 7.87 -3.88
C MET A 60 -3.29 9.12 -3.56
N LEU A 61 -4.21 9.50 -4.44
CA LEU A 61 -5.24 10.48 -4.20
C LEU A 61 -6.60 9.77 -4.26
N ALA A 62 -7.33 9.80 -3.15
CA ALA A 62 -8.63 9.15 -3.05
C ALA A 62 -9.69 9.86 -3.91
N LEU A 63 -10.44 9.10 -4.72
CA LEU A 63 -11.57 9.54 -5.52
C LEU A 63 -12.93 9.17 -4.90
N SER A 64 -12.90 8.40 -3.82
CA SER A 64 -14.05 8.01 -3.01
C SER A 64 -13.61 7.83 -1.56
N ASP A 65 -14.53 7.46 -0.69
CA ASP A 65 -14.15 6.85 0.58
C ASP A 65 -13.20 5.68 0.31
N PHE A 66 -12.04 5.65 1.00
CA PHE A 66 -10.98 4.71 0.72
C PHE A 66 -10.40 4.10 1.99
N TYR A 67 -10.17 2.80 1.97
CA TYR A 67 -9.56 2.05 3.06
C TYR A 67 -8.22 1.45 2.63
N LEU A 68 -7.20 1.60 3.48
CA LEU A 68 -5.87 1.05 3.23
C LEU A 68 -5.17 0.65 4.52
N LEU A 69 -4.23 -0.27 4.42
CA LEU A 69 -3.22 -0.52 5.45
C LEU A 69 -1.99 0.32 5.14
N HIS A 70 -1.40 0.96 6.18
CA HIS A 70 -0.21 1.80 5.98
C HIS A 70 0.72 1.80 7.19
N GLY A 71 1.85 1.10 7.06
CA GLY A 71 2.86 0.95 8.11
C GLY A 71 2.38 0.20 9.35
N PHE A 72 3.30 -0.04 10.28
CA PHE A 72 2.96 -0.71 11.53
C PHE A 72 2.27 0.24 12.51
N ALA A 73 1.24 -0.28 13.17
CA ALA A 73 0.53 0.42 14.22
C ALA A 73 1.43 0.55 15.48
N HIS A 74 1.10 1.53 16.31
CA HIS A 74 1.72 1.63 17.63
C HIS A 74 1.53 0.34 18.42
N ARG A 75 2.58 -0.04 19.15
CA ARG A 75 2.67 -1.28 19.92
C ARG A 75 1.42 -1.62 20.71
N GLU A 76 0.90 -0.63 21.43
CA GLU A 76 -0.32 -0.81 22.24
C GLU A 76 -1.54 -1.18 21.40
N THR A 77 -1.67 -0.57 20.20
CA THR A 77 -2.76 -0.86 19.27
C THR A 77 -2.62 -2.27 18.70
N ALA A 78 -1.41 -2.67 18.30
CA ALA A 78 -1.14 -4.01 17.79
C ALA A 78 -1.43 -5.09 18.85
N ILE A 79 -0.96 -4.89 20.10
CA ILE A 79 -1.21 -5.80 21.22
C ILE A 79 -2.71 -5.87 21.50
N LYS A 80 -3.42 -4.74 21.55
CA LYS A 80 -4.88 -4.68 21.74
C LYS A 80 -5.60 -5.50 20.67
N ASN A 81 -5.27 -5.33 19.40
CA ASN A 81 -5.90 -6.05 18.30
C ASN A 81 -5.63 -7.57 18.38
N LEU A 82 -4.37 -7.97 18.64
CA LEU A 82 -4.00 -9.38 18.80
C LEU A 82 -4.65 -10.01 20.06
N SER A 83 -4.88 -9.26 21.12
CA SER A 83 -5.46 -9.79 22.37
C SER A 83 -6.97 -10.08 22.27
N ARG A 84 -7.63 -9.65 21.21
CA ARG A 84 -9.09 -9.79 21.02
C ARG A 84 -9.55 -11.24 20.88
N PHE A 85 -8.72 -12.12 20.33
CA PHE A 85 -9.10 -13.48 19.97
C PHE A 85 -8.32 -14.50 20.80
N ALA A 86 -9.00 -15.57 21.20
CA ALA A 86 -8.38 -16.63 22.00
C ALA A 86 -7.13 -17.20 21.32
N THR A 87 -7.19 -17.38 20.00
CA THR A 87 -6.11 -17.98 19.20
C THR A 87 -4.91 -17.05 18.97
N THR A 88 -5.06 -15.73 19.18
CA THR A 88 -3.96 -14.77 19.01
C THR A 88 -3.41 -14.22 20.33
N LYS A 89 -3.91 -14.64 21.50
CA LYS A 89 -3.38 -14.19 22.79
C LYS A 89 -1.90 -14.46 22.99
N GLU A 90 -1.41 -15.62 22.59
CA GLU A 90 0.01 -15.94 22.68
C GLU A 90 0.84 -15.12 21.67
N LEU A 91 0.25 -14.78 20.52
CA LEU A 91 0.87 -13.86 19.56
C LEU A 91 0.98 -12.44 20.16
N ALA A 92 -0.02 -11.98 20.91
CA ALA A 92 0.04 -10.68 21.60
C ALA A 92 1.20 -10.63 22.62
N LYS A 93 1.35 -11.66 23.46
CA LYS A 93 2.48 -11.78 24.39
C LYS A 93 3.82 -11.80 23.67
N LYS A 94 3.88 -12.53 22.56
CA LYS A 94 5.10 -12.60 21.75
C LYS A 94 5.43 -11.25 21.11
N TYR A 95 4.44 -10.54 20.57
CA TYR A 95 4.63 -9.19 20.02
C TYR A 95 5.12 -8.23 21.11
N GLU A 96 4.51 -8.30 22.31
CA GLU A 96 4.89 -7.50 23.47
C GLU A 96 6.35 -7.76 23.88
N LYS A 97 6.78 -9.01 23.90
CA LYS A 97 8.14 -9.40 24.29
C LYS A 97 9.19 -9.05 23.24
N ASP A 98 8.92 -9.37 21.99
CA ASP A 98 9.92 -9.44 20.92
C ASP A 98 9.95 -8.19 20.03
N GLY A 99 8.87 -7.37 20.05
CA GLY A 99 8.70 -6.24 19.15
C GLY A 99 8.36 -6.64 17.70
N VAL A 100 8.05 -5.66 16.88
CA VAL A 100 7.50 -5.87 15.52
C VAL A 100 8.43 -6.69 14.62
N ASN A 101 9.74 -6.43 14.61
CA ASN A 101 10.68 -7.11 13.71
C ASN A 101 10.71 -8.62 13.94
N LYS A 102 10.99 -9.04 15.17
CA LYS A 102 11.05 -10.47 15.51
C LYS A 102 9.68 -11.13 15.38
N PHE A 103 8.62 -10.40 15.68
CA PHE A 103 7.25 -10.89 15.52
C PHE A 103 6.91 -11.16 14.07
N VAL A 104 7.17 -10.23 13.15
CA VAL A 104 6.94 -10.42 11.71
C VAL A 104 7.75 -11.60 11.18
N SER A 105 9.04 -11.69 11.54
CA SER A 105 9.86 -12.85 11.19
C SER A 105 9.23 -14.17 11.68
N TYR A 106 8.68 -14.18 12.88
CA TYR A 106 8.05 -15.36 13.47
C TYR A 106 6.79 -15.78 12.72
N ILE A 107 5.85 -14.84 12.45
CA ILE A 107 4.58 -15.18 11.79
C ILE A 107 4.77 -15.67 10.35
N PHE A 108 5.75 -15.10 9.63
CA PHE A 108 6.10 -15.59 8.29
C PHE A 108 6.87 -16.91 8.28
N GLY A 109 7.38 -17.37 9.42
CA GLY A 109 7.98 -18.67 9.61
C GLY A 109 7.00 -19.77 10.06
N LEU A 110 5.75 -19.42 10.35
CA LEU A 110 4.73 -20.40 10.74
C LEU A 110 4.33 -21.30 9.57
N SER A 111 4.06 -22.56 9.87
CA SER A 111 3.49 -23.48 8.87
C SER A 111 2.04 -23.09 8.55
N LYS A 112 1.55 -23.63 7.42
CA LYS A 112 0.14 -23.45 7.03
C LYS A 112 -0.81 -23.92 8.14
N GLU A 113 -0.54 -25.08 8.72
CA GLU A 113 -1.37 -25.67 9.77
C GLU A 113 -1.40 -24.80 11.03
N ALA A 114 -0.26 -24.20 11.37
CA ALA A 114 -0.19 -23.25 12.51
C ALA A 114 -0.97 -21.96 12.21
N LEU A 115 -0.89 -21.42 11.00
CA LEU A 115 -1.69 -20.28 10.58
C LEU A 115 -3.19 -20.61 10.56
N ASP A 116 -3.57 -21.78 10.05
CA ASP A 116 -4.95 -22.24 10.02
C ASP A 116 -5.51 -22.40 11.44
N MET A 117 -4.77 -22.95 12.40
CA MET A 117 -5.18 -23.03 13.80
C MET A 117 -5.44 -21.66 14.43
N ILE A 118 -4.73 -20.64 13.99
CA ILE A 118 -4.90 -19.27 14.49
C ILE A 118 -6.05 -18.54 13.80
N LEU A 119 -6.12 -18.63 12.46
CA LEU A 119 -6.96 -17.75 11.65
C LEU A 119 -8.34 -18.32 11.34
N VAL A 120 -8.45 -19.64 11.20
CA VAL A 120 -9.73 -20.30 10.87
C VAL A 120 -10.80 -19.99 11.92
N PRO A 121 -10.53 -20.14 13.24
CA PRO A 121 -11.54 -19.81 14.26
C PRO A 121 -11.99 -18.34 14.18
N ILE A 122 -11.05 -17.40 13.95
CA ILE A 122 -11.39 -15.98 13.88
C ILE A 122 -12.34 -15.72 12.71
N VAL A 123 -12.03 -16.28 11.53
CA VAL A 123 -12.87 -16.09 10.34
C VAL A 123 -14.26 -16.73 10.54
N ASP A 124 -14.32 -17.95 11.06
CA ASP A 124 -15.57 -18.70 11.20
C ASP A 124 -16.50 -18.09 12.26
N GLU A 125 -15.97 -17.75 13.43
CA GLU A 125 -16.74 -17.12 14.52
C GLU A 125 -17.32 -15.75 14.14
N ASN A 126 -16.63 -15.01 13.26
CA ASN A 126 -17.04 -13.65 12.90
C ASN A 126 -17.73 -13.53 11.52
N LYS A 127 -17.82 -14.63 10.77
CA LYS A 127 -18.47 -14.65 9.44
C LYS A 127 -19.91 -14.15 9.49
N GLY A 128 -20.70 -14.61 10.49
CA GLY A 128 -22.10 -14.23 10.64
C GLY A 128 -22.27 -12.72 10.85
N ASP A 129 -21.48 -12.13 11.73
CA ASP A 129 -21.54 -10.68 12.01
C ASP A 129 -21.00 -9.85 10.85
N TYR A 130 -19.99 -10.35 10.12
CA TYR A 130 -19.51 -9.73 8.87
C TYR A 130 -20.62 -9.69 7.81
N LEU A 131 -21.29 -10.83 7.53
CA LEU A 131 -22.36 -10.91 6.53
C LEU A 131 -23.59 -10.05 6.94
N ALA A 132 -23.85 -9.94 8.22
CA ALA A 132 -24.91 -9.10 8.77
C ALA A 132 -24.52 -7.60 8.87
N SER A 133 -23.35 -7.20 8.35
CA SER A 133 -22.83 -5.83 8.40
C SER A 133 -22.70 -5.24 9.80
N LYS A 134 -22.48 -6.08 10.83
CA LYS A 134 -22.31 -5.65 12.22
C LYS A 134 -20.87 -5.27 12.56
N ILE A 135 -19.90 -5.65 11.73
CA ILE A 135 -18.50 -5.29 11.93
C ILE A 135 -18.20 -4.02 11.12
N SER A 136 -17.72 -3.00 11.80
CA SER A 136 -17.35 -1.74 11.14
C SER A 136 -16.18 -1.91 10.18
N ARG A 137 -16.23 -1.26 9.01
CA ARG A 137 -15.08 -1.17 8.08
C ARG A 137 -13.87 -0.45 8.70
N ARG A 138 -14.04 0.28 9.80
CA ARG A 138 -12.95 0.89 10.59
C ARG A 138 -12.34 -0.06 11.61
N ASP A 139 -12.80 -1.29 11.67
CA ASP A 139 -12.23 -2.35 12.50
C ASP A 139 -11.36 -3.28 11.64
N PRO A 140 -10.10 -3.54 12.02
CA PRO A 140 -9.24 -4.50 11.31
C PRO A 140 -9.87 -5.88 11.15
N LEU A 141 -10.74 -6.29 12.08
CA LEU A 141 -11.46 -7.56 12.00
C LEU A 141 -12.31 -7.67 10.72
N PHE A 142 -12.96 -6.57 10.29
CA PHE A 142 -13.72 -6.56 9.05
C PHE A 142 -12.87 -7.04 7.86
N TRP A 143 -11.66 -6.49 7.74
CA TRP A 143 -10.76 -6.76 6.63
C TRP A 143 -10.11 -8.13 6.73
N LEU A 144 -9.80 -8.58 7.95
CA LEU A 144 -9.31 -9.93 8.20
C LEU A 144 -10.35 -10.97 7.76
N VAL A 145 -11.61 -10.83 8.20
CA VAL A 145 -12.69 -11.75 7.85
C VAL A 145 -12.97 -11.71 6.35
N ARG A 146 -13.06 -10.52 5.75
CA ARG A 146 -13.29 -10.36 4.31
C ARG A 146 -12.20 -11.04 3.48
N ALA A 147 -10.94 -10.75 3.77
CA ALA A 147 -9.82 -11.35 3.05
C ALA A 147 -9.71 -12.87 3.28
N GLY A 148 -9.99 -13.33 4.51
CA GLY A 148 -10.01 -14.75 4.84
C GLY A 148 -11.11 -15.52 4.12
N LEU A 149 -12.32 -14.97 4.06
CA LEU A 149 -13.42 -15.57 3.29
C LEU A 149 -13.10 -15.60 1.81
N ARG A 150 -12.58 -14.50 1.27
CA ARG A 150 -12.18 -14.42 -0.14
C ARG A 150 -11.10 -15.42 -0.50
N ALA A 151 -10.07 -15.58 0.34
CA ALA A 151 -9.03 -16.58 0.12
C ALA A 151 -9.64 -18.00 0.01
N ARG A 152 -10.54 -18.35 0.91
CA ARG A 152 -11.23 -19.66 0.89
C ARG A 152 -12.13 -19.87 -0.33
N GLU A 153 -12.89 -18.84 -0.73
CA GLU A 153 -13.70 -18.88 -1.96
C GLU A 153 -12.85 -19.15 -3.20
N CYS A 154 -11.62 -18.62 -3.22
CA CYS A 154 -10.66 -18.83 -4.30
C CYS A 154 -9.84 -20.13 -4.14
N GLY A 155 -10.13 -20.98 -3.16
CA GLY A 155 -9.35 -22.19 -2.87
C GLY A 155 -7.91 -21.91 -2.39
N GLN A 156 -7.67 -20.72 -1.83
CA GLN A 156 -6.37 -20.31 -1.33
C GLN A 156 -6.25 -20.57 0.17
N ASN A 157 -5.01 -20.69 0.64
CA ASN A 157 -4.72 -20.80 2.07
C ASN A 157 -4.84 -19.43 2.76
N LEU A 158 -5.15 -19.45 4.06
CA LEU A 158 -4.99 -18.28 4.91
C LEU A 158 -3.49 -18.06 5.14
N ASP A 159 -3.01 -16.84 4.93
CA ASP A 159 -1.59 -16.52 5.02
C ASP A 159 -1.25 -15.56 6.18
N ALA A 160 0.03 -15.36 6.44
CA ALA A 160 0.53 -14.47 7.49
C ALA A 160 0.06 -13.01 7.30
N GLY A 161 -0.32 -12.61 6.08
CA GLY A 161 -0.87 -11.29 5.78
C GLY A 161 -2.15 -10.98 6.56
N LEU A 162 -2.95 -12.00 6.89
CA LEU A 162 -4.12 -11.81 7.74
C LEU A 162 -3.74 -11.42 9.19
N VAL A 163 -2.62 -11.92 9.70
CA VAL A 163 -2.08 -11.48 10.99
C VAL A 163 -1.52 -10.06 10.87
N MET A 164 -0.89 -9.73 9.74
CA MET A 164 -0.40 -8.37 9.47
C MET A 164 -1.52 -7.33 9.55
N VAL A 165 -2.74 -7.64 9.12
CA VAL A 165 -3.91 -6.74 9.24
C VAL A 165 -4.14 -6.27 10.67
N LEU A 166 -3.84 -7.11 11.68
CA LEU A 166 -4.03 -6.78 13.11
C LEU A 166 -2.93 -5.87 13.67
N ILE A 167 -1.76 -5.84 13.03
CA ILE A 167 -0.60 -5.09 13.52
C ILE A 167 -0.22 -3.88 12.65
N MET A 168 -0.91 -3.68 11.54
CA MET A 168 -0.76 -2.50 10.69
C MET A 168 -1.80 -1.44 11.03
N ASN A 169 -1.51 -0.19 10.66
CA ASN A 169 -2.50 0.88 10.74
C ASN A 169 -3.56 0.69 9.66
N LEU A 170 -4.81 0.60 10.08
CA LEU A 170 -5.96 0.72 9.19
C LEU A 170 -6.32 2.20 9.04
N MET A 171 -6.15 2.73 7.84
CA MET A 171 -6.56 4.10 7.51
C MET A 171 -7.90 4.10 6.77
N TYR A 172 -8.72 5.07 7.11
CA TYR A 172 -9.84 5.53 6.32
C TYR A 172 -9.56 6.95 5.87
N VAL A 173 -9.60 7.18 4.58
CA VAL A 173 -9.43 8.49 3.95
C VAL A 173 -10.65 8.81 3.08
N LYS A 174 -10.92 10.11 2.93
CA LYS A 174 -12.05 10.61 2.14
C LYS A 174 -11.60 11.02 0.74
N GLU A 175 -12.57 11.20 -0.14
CA GLU A 175 -12.34 11.83 -1.43
C GLU A 175 -11.51 13.11 -1.30
N GLY A 176 -10.44 13.21 -2.09
CA GLY A 176 -9.50 14.33 -2.09
C GLY A 176 -8.33 14.19 -1.12
N ASP A 177 -8.36 13.27 -0.18
CA ASP A 177 -7.22 12.98 0.69
C ASP A 177 -6.09 12.31 -0.10
N VAL A 178 -4.85 12.62 0.28
CA VAL A 178 -3.65 12.11 -0.36
C VAL A 178 -2.75 11.41 0.65
N VAL A 179 -2.25 10.22 0.29
CA VAL A 179 -1.30 9.45 1.11
C VAL A 179 -0.06 9.13 0.28
N PHE A 180 1.12 9.37 0.85
CA PHE A 180 2.40 9.02 0.24
C PHE A 180 2.94 7.73 0.84
N GLN A 181 3.40 6.83 -0.03
CA GLN A 181 3.92 5.52 0.33
C GLN A 181 5.40 5.46 -0.01
N GLY A 182 6.21 5.67 1.00
CA GLY A 182 7.67 5.69 0.90
C GLY A 182 8.27 4.29 0.89
N ALA A 183 9.53 4.20 0.49
CA ALA A 183 10.29 2.96 0.51
C ALA A 183 10.36 2.34 1.91
N GLY A 184 10.20 1.03 1.99
CA GLY A 184 10.24 0.26 3.23
C GLY A 184 8.95 0.26 4.04
N ILE A 185 7.94 1.06 3.68
CA ILE A 185 6.67 1.11 4.41
C ILE A 185 5.72 0.04 3.86
N PRO A 186 5.31 -0.95 4.68
CA PRO A 186 4.33 -1.94 4.25
C PRO A 186 2.96 -1.29 4.09
N HIS A 187 2.26 -1.58 2.99
CA HIS A 187 0.96 -1.00 2.68
C HIS A 187 0.11 -1.93 1.83
N ALA A 188 -1.20 -1.73 1.86
CA ALA A 188 -2.15 -2.43 0.99
C ALA A 188 -3.41 -1.59 0.78
N TYR A 189 -3.92 -1.52 -0.44
CA TYR A 189 -5.26 -0.99 -0.70
C TYR A 189 -6.31 -2.04 -0.40
N LEU A 190 -7.37 -1.66 0.29
CA LEU A 190 -8.41 -2.57 0.75
C LEU A 190 -9.72 -2.39 -0.01
N GLU A 191 -10.16 -1.14 -0.19
CA GLU A 191 -11.39 -0.80 -0.94
C GLU A 191 -11.43 0.68 -1.24
N GLY A 192 -11.94 1.03 -2.44
CA GLY A 192 -12.21 2.39 -2.89
C GLY A 192 -11.61 2.71 -4.25
N GLN A 193 -11.82 3.94 -4.70
CA GLN A 193 -11.29 4.44 -5.98
C GLN A 193 -10.20 5.46 -5.71
N ASN A 194 -9.12 5.39 -6.47
CA ASN A 194 -8.01 6.33 -6.33
C ASN A 194 -7.26 6.57 -7.64
N ILE A 195 -6.56 7.69 -7.68
CA ILE A 195 -5.46 7.90 -8.61
C ILE A 195 -4.18 7.43 -7.89
N GLU A 196 -3.41 6.60 -8.57
CA GLU A 196 -2.07 6.21 -8.14
C GLU A 196 -1.04 6.85 -9.07
N LEU A 197 -0.18 7.67 -8.50
CA LEU A 197 0.97 8.27 -9.16
C LEU A 197 2.24 7.70 -8.54
N MET A 198 3.08 7.08 -9.36
CA MET A 198 4.24 6.34 -8.86
C MET A 198 5.44 6.53 -9.77
N ALA A 199 6.66 6.33 -9.25
CA ALA A 199 7.83 6.20 -10.11
C ALA A 199 7.68 5.00 -11.05
N ASN A 200 8.27 5.10 -12.24
CA ASN A 200 8.19 4.02 -13.23
C ASN A 200 9.03 2.82 -12.82
N SER A 201 8.41 1.91 -12.08
CA SER A 201 8.99 0.65 -11.60
C SER A 201 7.91 -0.39 -11.34
N ASP A 202 8.23 -1.66 -11.58
CA ASP A 202 7.39 -2.81 -11.28
C ASP A 202 7.89 -3.61 -10.06
N ASN A 203 8.83 -3.06 -9.30
CA ASN A 203 9.41 -3.71 -8.14
C ASN A 203 8.42 -3.80 -6.97
N VAL A 204 8.08 -5.03 -6.58
CA VAL A 204 7.13 -5.33 -5.51
C VAL A 204 7.63 -6.52 -4.70
N ILE A 205 7.91 -6.29 -3.41
CA ILE A 205 8.12 -7.36 -2.45
C ILE A 205 6.82 -7.54 -1.67
N ARG A 206 6.28 -8.75 -1.70
CA ARG A 206 4.97 -9.05 -1.11
C ARG A 206 5.09 -9.39 0.36
N GLY A 207 4.11 -8.93 1.14
CA GLY A 207 4.01 -9.14 2.58
C GLY A 207 2.72 -9.85 3.01
N GLY A 208 2.11 -10.68 2.13
CA GLY A 208 0.90 -11.44 2.42
C GLY A 208 -0.36 -10.90 1.74
N LEU A 209 -1.52 -11.44 2.11
CA LEU A 209 -2.83 -11.27 1.45
C LEU A 209 -2.74 -11.63 -0.04
N THR A 210 -2.04 -12.72 -0.37
CA THR A 210 -1.75 -13.06 -1.76
C THR A 210 -1.49 -14.55 -1.95
N PRO A 211 -1.98 -15.16 -3.06
CA PRO A 211 -1.57 -16.52 -3.43
C PRO A 211 -0.18 -16.59 -4.07
N LYS A 212 0.41 -15.44 -4.39
CA LYS A 212 1.72 -15.37 -5.03
C LYS A 212 2.83 -15.58 -3.99
N LEU A 213 4.01 -16.01 -4.47
CA LEU A 213 5.18 -16.22 -3.63
C LEU A 213 5.49 -14.96 -2.80
N VAL A 214 5.71 -15.16 -1.51
CA VAL A 214 6.26 -14.18 -0.58
C VAL A 214 7.72 -14.56 -0.31
N ASP A 215 8.65 -13.75 -0.78
CA ASP A 215 10.07 -13.90 -0.43
C ASP A 215 10.29 -13.27 0.95
N VAL A 216 10.15 -14.09 1.97
CA VAL A 216 10.24 -13.67 3.38
C VAL A 216 11.63 -13.07 3.68
N LYS A 217 12.69 -13.64 3.12
CA LYS A 217 14.05 -13.15 3.32
C LYS A 217 14.23 -11.74 2.78
N GLU A 218 13.75 -11.50 1.58
CA GLU A 218 13.85 -10.18 0.96
C GLU A 218 12.88 -9.18 1.62
N LEU A 219 11.67 -9.62 1.99
CA LEU A 219 10.72 -8.83 2.75
C LEU A 219 11.34 -8.29 4.05
N LEU A 220 11.92 -9.18 4.88
CA LEU A 220 12.53 -8.81 6.15
C LEU A 220 13.74 -7.88 6.01
N LYS A 221 14.41 -7.91 4.85
CA LYS A 221 15.55 -7.07 4.55
C LYS A 221 15.17 -5.63 4.20
N ILE A 222 14.03 -5.42 3.53
CA ILE A 222 13.65 -4.10 3.03
C ILE A 222 12.58 -3.40 3.86
N VAL A 223 11.80 -4.12 4.66
CA VAL A 223 10.77 -3.54 5.54
C VAL A 223 11.42 -2.67 6.62
N LYS A 224 10.89 -1.48 6.81
CA LYS A 224 11.17 -0.64 7.99
C LYS A 224 10.24 -1.06 9.12
N PHE A 225 10.84 -1.58 10.19
CA PHE A 225 10.11 -2.04 11.38
C PHE A 225 9.88 -0.88 12.36
N GLU A 226 9.35 0.22 11.86
CA GLU A 226 9.04 1.41 12.64
C GLU A 226 7.53 1.51 12.84
N GLU A 227 7.13 1.80 14.06
CA GLU A 227 5.75 2.17 14.37
C GLU A 227 5.51 3.59 13.89
N ILE A 228 4.44 3.80 13.13
CA ILE A 228 4.14 5.12 12.58
C ILE A 228 2.71 5.55 12.90
N THR A 229 2.50 6.84 12.99
CA THR A 229 1.17 7.45 12.90
C THR A 229 0.97 7.92 11.47
N PRO A 230 0.17 7.21 10.66
CA PRO A 230 -0.03 7.58 9.26
C PRO A 230 -0.77 8.92 9.16
N LYS A 231 -0.43 9.70 8.13
CA LYS A 231 -1.02 11.03 7.90
C LYS A 231 -1.34 11.22 6.42
N THR A 232 -2.38 11.97 6.15
CA THR A 232 -2.64 12.52 4.81
C THR A 232 -1.72 13.71 4.56
N LEU A 233 -1.35 13.92 3.30
CA LEU A 233 -0.57 15.08 2.89
C LEU A 233 -1.48 16.32 2.81
N VAL A 234 -0.93 17.44 3.27
CA VAL A 234 -1.56 18.75 3.10
C VAL A 234 -0.96 19.41 1.87
N ALA A 235 -1.81 19.85 0.94
CA ALA A 235 -1.37 20.55 -0.25
C ALA A 235 -0.89 21.96 0.08
N ALA A 236 0.15 22.40 -0.61
CA ALA A 236 0.58 23.80 -0.64
C ALA A 236 -0.05 24.51 -1.85
N LYS A 237 -0.52 25.74 -1.66
CA LYS A 237 -1.04 26.53 -2.78
C LYS A 237 0.11 27.02 -3.66
N THR A 238 -0.05 26.86 -4.97
CA THR A 238 0.87 27.37 -5.97
C THR A 238 0.49 28.79 -6.42
N ALA A 239 1.44 29.52 -7.00
CA ALA A 239 1.21 30.90 -7.46
C ALA A 239 0.16 30.99 -8.59
N ASP A 240 -0.01 29.93 -9.36
CA ASP A 240 -0.97 29.79 -10.45
C ASP A 240 -2.36 29.27 -10.00
N GLY A 241 -2.56 29.15 -8.67
CA GLY A 241 -3.84 28.78 -8.08
C GLY A 241 -4.09 27.27 -7.94
N GLY A 242 -3.08 26.46 -8.19
CA GLY A 242 -3.11 25.02 -7.93
C GLY A 242 -2.89 24.66 -6.45
N GLU A 243 -3.05 23.39 -6.15
CA GLU A 243 -2.75 22.74 -4.88
C GLU A 243 -1.73 21.62 -5.13
N GLU A 244 -0.48 21.84 -4.71
CA GLU A 244 0.61 20.89 -4.93
C GLU A 244 0.87 20.06 -3.67
N TYR A 245 1.01 18.76 -3.85
CA TYR A 245 1.34 17.81 -2.77
C TYR A 245 2.84 17.54 -2.76
N ASN A 246 3.52 18.05 -1.74
CA ASN A 246 4.97 17.89 -1.58
C ASN A 246 5.33 16.47 -1.17
N VAL A 247 6.13 15.80 -1.98
CA VAL A 247 6.66 14.46 -1.73
C VAL A 247 8.19 14.46 -1.81
N PRO A 248 8.88 13.60 -1.05
CA PRO A 248 10.35 13.59 -0.98
C PRO A 248 10.99 12.83 -2.15
N VAL A 249 10.41 12.92 -3.36
CA VAL A 249 10.91 12.25 -4.58
C VAL A 249 10.94 13.22 -5.74
N LYS A 250 11.79 12.93 -6.71
CA LYS A 250 11.97 13.77 -7.91
C LYS A 250 11.25 13.20 -9.14
N ASP A 251 10.74 11.99 -9.05
CA ASP A 251 10.19 11.23 -10.18
C ASP A 251 8.87 11.80 -10.67
N PHE A 252 8.09 12.39 -9.76
CA PHE A 252 6.79 12.94 -10.07
C PHE A 252 6.40 14.08 -9.13
N ARG A 253 5.40 14.83 -9.56
CA ARG A 253 4.73 15.88 -8.80
C ARG A 253 3.23 15.82 -9.09
N LEU A 254 2.40 15.97 -8.09
CA LEU A 254 0.95 16.06 -8.24
C LEU A 254 0.47 17.45 -7.89
N THR A 255 -0.21 18.11 -8.85
CA THR A 255 -0.90 19.38 -8.62
C THR A 255 -2.36 19.24 -9.01
N LYS A 256 -3.26 19.66 -8.13
CA LYS A 256 -4.70 19.67 -8.34
C LYS A 256 -5.17 21.10 -8.61
N TYR A 257 -6.02 21.26 -9.61
CA TYR A 257 -6.70 22.50 -9.93
C TYR A 257 -8.21 22.33 -9.79
N VAL A 258 -8.85 23.29 -9.15
CA VAL A 258 -10.31 23.38 -9.05
C VAL A 258 -10.74 24.66 -9.74
N LEU A 259 -11.34 24.54 -10.94
CA LEU A 259 -11.73 25.66 -11.77
C LEU A 259 -13.25 25.78 -11.82
N LYS A 260 -13.74 27.02 -11.79
CA LYS A 260 -15.17 27.31 -12.07
C LYS A 260 -15.46 27.18 -13.58
N PRO A 261 -16.71 27.01 -13.99
CA PRO A 261 -17.08 27.03 -15.40
C PRO A 261 -16.51 28.26 -16.11
N ASN A 262 -15.88 28.07 -17.26
CA ASN A 262 -15.22 29.08 -18.08
C ASN A 262 -14.00 29.80 -17.42
N GLN A 263 -13.56 29.35 -16.26
CA GLN A 263 -12.35 29.88 -15.65
C GLN A 263 -11.12 29.38 -16.41
N LYS A 264 -10.15 30.28 -16.62
CA LYS A 264 -8.84 29.96 -17.19
C LYS A 264 -7.79 29.97 -16.09
N CYS A 265 -6.82 29.08 -16.22
CA CYS A 265 -5.64 29.01 -15.38
C CYS A 265 -4.42 28.88 -16.30
N THR A 266 -3.37 29.60 -16.02
CA THR A 266 -2.11 29.46 -16.74
C THR A 266 -1.15 28.62 -15.90
N VAL A 267 -0.83 27.45 -16.40
CA VAL A 267 0.07 26.52 -15.73
C VAL A 267 1.49 26.74 -16.27
N PRO A 268 2.50 26.82 -15.42
CA PRO A 268 3.89 26.97 -15.86
C PRO A 268 4.28 25.83 -16.81
N LYS A 269 4.92 26.19 -17.92
CA LYS A 269 5.51 25.20 -18.83
C LYS A 269 6.66 24.49 -18.11
N ASP A 270 6.49 23.21 -17.87
CA ASP A 270 7.56 22.34 -17.41
C ASP A 270 8.22 21.69 -18.62
N LYS A 271 9.53 21.43 -18.52
CA LYS A 271 10.29 20.70 -19.56
C LYS A 271 10.13 19.18 -19.44
N SER A 272 9.44 18.73 -18.43
CA SER A 272 9.17 17.31 -18.14
C SER A 272 7.88 16.83 -18.80
N ALA A 273 7.69 15.52 -18.87
CA ALA A 273 6.43 14.92 -19.28
C ALA A 273 5.31 15.31 -18.29
N CYS A 274 4.19 15.78 -18.83
CA CYS A 274 3.04 16.19 -18.04
C CYS A 274 1.81 15.42 -18.52
N SER A 275 1.03 14.89 -17.59
CA SER A 275 -0.26 14.23 -17.84
C SER A 275 -1.38 15.02 -17.18
N TRP A 276 -2.46 15.26 -17.90
CA TRP A 276 -3.64 15.95 -17.43
C TRP A 276 -4.82 14.99 -17.34
N LEU A 277 -5.51 15.00 -16.23
CA LEU A 277 -6.69 14.17 -16.01
C LEU A 277 -7.84 15.03 -15.47
N ALA A 278 -8.97 15.07 -16.18
CA ALA A 278 -10.21 15.62 -15.65
C ALA A 278 -10.87 14.58 -14.75
N ILE A 279 -11.11 14.94 -13.49
CA ILE A 279 -11.86 14.13 -12.53
C ILE A 279 -13.36 14.48 -12.62
N ILE A 280 -13.66 15.78 -12.73
CA ILE A 280 -15.01 16.30 -12.86
C ILE A 280 -15.00 17.34 -13.96
N GLY A 281 -15.96 17.25 -14.89
CA GLY A 281 -16.11 18.17 -16.00
C GLY A 281 -15.14 17.96 -17.15
N GLU A 282 -14.95 19.00 -17.96
CA GLU A 282 -14.12 19.01 -19.14
C GLU A 282 -13.17 20.22 -19.10
N PHE A 283 -12.00 20.09 -19.69
CA PHE A 283 -11.07 21.20 -19.89
C PHE A 283 -10.47 21.17 -21.29
N LYS A 284 -10.01 22.33 -21.75
CA LYS A 284 -9.19 22.45 -22.95
C LYS A 284 -7.81 22.95 -22.59
N LEU A 285 -6.80 22.29 -23.13
CA LEU A 285 -5.43 22.76 -23.09
C LEU A 285 -5.20 23.66 -24.30
N ASP A 286 -4.76 24.89 -24.03
CA ASP A 286 -4.36 25.82 -25.07
C ASP A 286 -2.83 25.87 -25.09
N GLU A 287 -2.25 25.29 -26.12
CA GLU A 287 -0.78 25.14 -26.26
C GLU A 287 -0.08 26.38 -26.83
N ASN A 288 -0.86 27.43 -27.17
CA ASN A 288 -0.38 28.57 -27.94
C ASN A 288 0.07 29.77 -27.07
N ASN A 289 0.57 29.54 -25.86
CA ASN A 289 1.22 30.62 -25.08
C ASN A 289 2.55 30.19 -24.47
#